data_422892c22ca6d032972d35042a2ea6d6
#
_entry.id   422892c22ca6d032972d35042a2ea6d6
#
_cell.length_a   1.000
_cell.length_b   1.000
_cell.length_c   1.000
_cell.angle_alpha   90.00
_cell.angle_beta   90.00
_cell.angle_gamma   90.00
#
_symmetry.space_group_name_H-M   'P 1'
#
loop_
_entity.id
_entity.type
_entity.pdbx_description
1 polymer ?
#
loop_
_entity_poly.entity_id
_entity_poly.type
_entity_poly.pdbx_seq_one_letter_code
_entity_poly.pdbx_strand_id
1 'polypeptide(L)'
;MTTAVIAGVGPGLGESIARRFAAEECDLGLIARSEGYIRKLADDLPTAAVAAPANLAEPTDVEAAFDRIRADLGPVDVLVNHASAAGWTGLMDTDLDAFDRAYEVGPRAGFLCSREAVKDMRAGADNDGTAGTIVFTGATTAVRGREGAVGFSMAKFGARGLAESMARELGPEGIHVAHVVIDGGILTPGVETDTPEEYLDPDAIADSYWHLVQQDRSAWTLELDLRPHVEDF
;
A
#
# COMPACT_ATOMS: atom_id res chain seq x y z
N MET A 1 -5.43 -14.30 -14.87
CA MET A 1 -5.06 -14.43 -13.43
C MET A 1 -4.68 -13.02 -13.00
N THR A 2 -5.11 -12.56 -11.86
CA THR A 2 -4.88 -11.19 -11.40
C THR A 2 -3.49 -11.09 -10.77
N THR A 3 -2.65 -10.17 -11.23
CA THR A 3 -1.33 -9.91 -10.63
C THR A 3 -1.43 -8.72 -9.68
N ALA A 4 -1.19 -8.95 -8.39
CA ALA A 4 -1.20 -7.91 -7.37
C ALA A 4 0.22 -7.63 -6.84
N VAL A 5 0.62 -6.36 -6.82
CA VAL A 5 1.89 -5.91 -6.28
C VAL A 5 1.69 -5.23 -4.94
N ILE A 6 2.43 -5.65 -3.91
CA ILE A 6 2.43 -5.01 -2.61
C ILE A 6 3.78 -4.34 -2.40
N ALA A 7 3.80 -3.02 -2.51
CA ALA A 7 4.99 -2.18 -2.33
C ALA A 7 5.16 -1.82 -0.84
N GLY A 8 6.09 -2.48 -0.18
CA GLY A 8 6.38 -2.29 1.24
C GLY A 8 5.88 -3.44 2.13
N VAL A 9 6.11 -4.69 1.73
CA VAL A 9 5.73 -5.87 2.51
C VAL A 9 6.59 -6.00 3.76
N GLY A 10 5.92 -6.20 4.90
CA GLY A 10 6.55 -6.49 6.19
C GLY A 10 5.63 -7.32 7.08
N PRO A 11 6.12 -7.81 8.24
CA PRO A 11 5.30 -8.54 9.21
C PRO A 11 4.17 -7.64 9.73
N GLY A 12 2.95 -8.16 9.72
CA GLY A 12 1.71 -7.44 10.03
C GLY A 12 0.88 -7.16 8.79
N LEU A 13 0.38 -5.94 8.60
CA LEU A 13 -0.61 -5.64 7.55
C LEU A 13 -0.14 -5.99 6.14
N GLY A 14 1.12 -5.73 5.78
CA GLY A 14 1.63 -6.07 4.45
C GLY A 14 1.59 -7.58 4.16
N GLU A 15 1.90 -8.42 5.16
CA GLU A 15 1.78 -9.87 5.06
C GLU A 15 0.30 -10.30 5.01
N SER A 16 -0.57 -9.74 5.85
CA SER A 16 -2.00 -10.06 5.84
C SER A 16 -2.65 -9.73 4.49
N ILE A 17 -2.30 -8.59 3.88
CA ILE A 17 -2.76 -8.25 2.53
C ILE A 17 -2.27 -9.28 1.50
N ALA A 18 -0.98 -9.68 1.56
CA ALA A 18 -0.43 -10.68 0.65
C ALA A 18 -1.17 -12.03 0.77
N ARG A 19 -1.37 -12.52 2.00
CA ARG A 19 -2.09 -13.77 2.27
C ARG A 19 -3.56 -13.69 1.84
N ARG A 20 -4.21 -12.56 2.09
CA ARG A 20 -5.61 -12.35 1.70
C ARG A 20 -5.79 -12.38 0.18
N PHE A 21 -4.90 -11.70 -0.55
CA PHE A 21 -4.96 -11.66 -2.01
C PHE A 21 -4.59 -13.03 -2.63
N ALA A 22 -3.62 -13.75 -2.05
CA ALA A 22 -3.30 -15.10 -2.46
C ALA A 22 -4.47 -16.08 -2.24
N ALA A 23 -5.27 -15.91 -1.17
CA ALA A 23 -6.47 -16.70 -0.92
C ALA A 23 -7.57 -16.43 -1.98
N GLU A 24 -7.51 -15.33 -2.71
CA GLU A 24 -8.37 -14.99 -3.84
C GLU A 24 -7.71 -15.29 -5.21
N GLU A 25 -6.75 -16.21 -5.20
CA GLU A 25 -6.06 -16.70 -6.40
C GLU A 25 -5.28 -15.62 -7.18
N CYS A 26 -4.88 -14.50 -6.52
CA CYS A 26 -3.97 -13.53 -7.12
C CYS A 26 -2.52 -14.04 -7.10
N ASP A 27 -1.79 -13.80 -8.18
CA ASP A 27 -0.34 -13.91 -8.21
C ASP A 27 0.29 -12.66 -7.57
N LEU A 28 1.36 -12.83 -6.76
CA LEU A 28 1.86 -11.77 -5.88
C LEU A 28 3.27 -11.27 -6.24
N GLY A 29 3.40 -9.98 -6.52
CA GLY A 29 4.66 -9.25 -6.52
C GLY A 29 4.94 -8.64 -5.14
N LEU A 30 5.95 -9.12 -4.43
CA LEU A 30 6.30 -8.68 -3.09
C LEU A 30 7.54 -7.79 -3.11
N ILE A 31 7.37 -6.48 -2.83
CA ILE A 31 8.48 -5.52 -2.85
C ILE A 31 8.80 -5.07 -1.42
N ALA A 32 10.03 -5.30 -0.99
CA ALA A 32 10.58 -4.79 0.27
C ALA A 32 12.12 -4.84 0.26
N ARG A 33 12.76 -4.17 1.22
CA ARG A 33 14.23 -4.22 1.37
C ARG A 33 14.72 -5.54 1.96
N SER A 34 13.91 -6.20 2.79
CA SER A 34 14.26 -7.43 3.51
C SER A 34 14.06 -8.64 2.61
N GLU A 35 15.03 -8.92 1.72
CA GLU A 35 14.98 -9.99 0.74
C GLU A 35 14.63 -11.36 1.36
N GLY A 36 15.30 -11.74 2.46
CA GLY A 36 15.06 -13.03 3.11
C GLY A 36 13.64 -13.19 3.62
N TYR A 37 13.02 -12.11 4.10
CA TYR A 37 11.63 -12.12 4.57
C TYR A 37 10.64 -12.31 3.41
N ILE A 38 10.76 -11.50 2.35
CA ILE A 38 9.80 -11.59 1.23
C ILE A 38 9.98 -12.87 0.40
N ARG A 39 11.19 -13.44 0.34
CA ARG A 39 11.41 -14.77 -0.27
C ARG A 39 10.68 -15.86 0.52
N LYS A 40 10.86 -15.88 1.84
CA LYS A 40 10.16 -16.84 2.67
C LYS A 40 8.64 -16.71 2.55
N LEU A 41 8.13 -15.47 2.57
CA LEU A 41 6.70 -15.24 2.40
C LEU A 41 6.22 -15.73 1.02
N ALA A 42 6.97 -15.44 -0.06
CA ALA A 42 6.63 -15.93 -1.39
C ALA A 42 6.56 -17.46 -1.47
N ASP A 43 7.50 -18.15 -0.81
CA ASP A 43 7.51 -19.63 -0.74
C ASP A 43 6.33 -20.21 0.08
N ASP A 44 5.82 -19.45 1.06
CA ASP A 44 4.72 -19.85 1.96
C ASP A 44 3.32 -19.57 1.35
N LEU A 45 3.23 -18.75 0.27
CA LEU A 45 1.94 -18.42 -0.35
C LEU A 45 1.42 -19.54 -1.27
N PRO A 46 0.08 -19.73 -1.36
CA PRO A 46 -0.52 -20.82 -2.17
C PRO A 46 -0.52 -20.54 -3.69
N THR A 47 -0.27 -19.31 -4.11
CA THR A 47 -0.25 -18.85 -5.52
C THR A 47 1.16 -18.55 -5.97
N ALA A 48 1.37 -18.28 -7.26
CA ALA A 48 2.67 -17.81 -7.72
C ALA A 48 3.04 -16.49 -7.06
N ALA A 49 4.26 -16.40 -6.52
CA ALA A 49 4.71 -15.20 -5.85
C ALA A 49 6.18 -14.91 -6.17
N VAL A 50 6.49 -13.64 -6.44
CA VAL A 50 7.82 -13.14 -6.77
C VAL A 50 8.31 -12.19 -5.70
N ALA A 51 9.41 -12.53 -5.05
CA ALA A 51 10.14 -11.62 -4.18
C ALA A 51 11.02 -10.69 -5.03
N ALA A 52 10.71 -9.40 -5.02
CA ALA A 52 11.46 -8.35 -5.73
C ALA A 52 12.08 -7.37 -4.72
N PRO A 53 13.29 -7.68 -4.18
CA PRO A 53 13.93 -6.80 -3.21
C PRO A 53 14.30 -5.47 -3.86
N ALA A 54 13.86 -4.36 -3.25
CA ALA A 54 14.09 -3.01 -3.76
C ALA A 54 14.07 -1.96 -2.64
N ASN A 55 14.85 -0.90 -2.81
CA ASN A 55 14.70 0.35 -2.09
C ASN A 55 13.72 1.25 -2.85
N LEU A 56 12.51 1.40 -2.34
CA LEU A 56 11.45 2.17 -2.98
C LEU A 56 11.74 3.69 -3.07
N ALA A 57 12.76 4.18 -2.39
CA ALA A 57 13.28 5.53 -2.57
C ALA A 57 14.07 5.69 -3.88
N GLU A 58 14.56 4.59 -4.48
CA GLU A 58 15.40 4.61 -5.68
C GLU A 58 14.58 4.26 -6.93
N PRO A 59 14.45 5.18 -7.92
CA PRO A 59 13.65 4.94 -9.13
C PRO A 59 14.08 3.70 -9.91
N THR A 60 15.39 3.47 -10.03
CA THR A 60 15.95 2.32 -10.75
C THR A 60 15.63 0.99 -10.08
N ASP A 61 15.57 0.95 -8.75
CA ASP A 61 15.19 -0.24 -8.00
C ASP A 61 13.71 -0.55 -8.21
N VAL A 62 12.85 0.50 -8.21
CA VAL A 62 11.42 0.34 -8.48
C VAL A 62 11.19 -0.21 -9.89
N GLU A 63 11.82 0.37 -10.93
CA GLU A 63 11.73 -0.12 -12.30
C GLU A 63 12.16 -1.58 -12.40
N ALA A 64 13.33 -1.93 -11.86
CA ALA A 64 13.85 -3.30 -11.89
C ALA A 64 12.93 -4.31 -11.15
N ALA A 65 12.32 -3.90 -10.03
CA ALA A 65 11.38 -4.74 -9.30
C ALA A 65 10.10 -5.02 -10.12
N PHE A 66 9.54 -4.00 -10.75
CA PHE A 66 8.36 -4.17 -11.63
C PHE A 66 8.69 -4.97 -12.88
N ASP A 67 9.85 -4.76 -13.52
CA ASP A 67 10.28 -5.54 -14.68
C ASP A 67 10.42 -7.02 -14.35
N ARG A 68 10.98 -7.34 -13.17
CA ARG A 68 11.06 -8.72 -12.69
C ARG A 68 9.68 -9.33 -12.46
N ILE A 69 8.77 -8.59 -11.80
CA ILE A 69 7.40 -9.07 -11.55
C ILE A 69 6.67 -9.33 -12.88
N ARG A 70 6.77 -8.40 -13.85
CA ARG A 70 6.18 -8.57 -15.19
C ARG A 70 6.71 -9.79 -15.93
N ALA A 71 8.02 -10.05 -15.82
CA ALA A 71 8.64 -11.19 -16.50
C ALA A 71 8.15 -12.53 -15.96
N ASP A 72 7.89 -12.61 -14.66
CA ASP A 72 7.55 -13.85 -13.98
C ASP A 72 6.03 -14.07 -13.85
N LEU A 73 5.24 -12.99 -13.67
CA LEU A 73 3.78 -13.05 -13.37
C LEU A 73 2.90 -12.35 -14.42
N GLY A 74 3.46 -11.55 -15.30
CA GLY A 74 2.70 -10.75 -16.26
C GLY A 74 2.37 -9.34 -15.78
N PRO A 75 1.46 -8.63 -16.51
CA PRO A 75 1.11 -7.25 -16.22
C PRO A 75 0.44 -7.09 -14.86
N VAL A 76 0.63 -5.92 -14.25
CA VAL A 76 0.11 -5.60 -12.92
C VAL A 76 -1.33 -5.08 -13.02
N ASP A 77 -2.26 -5.76 -12.35
CA ASP A 77 -3.68 -5.39 -12.25
C ASP A 77 -4.00 -4.63 -10.95
N VAL A 78 -3.29 -4.95 -9.87
CA VAL A 78 -3.51 -4.35 -8.53
C VAL A 78 -2.20 -3.89 -7.94
N LEU A 79 -2.17 -2.66 -7.43
CA LEU A 79 -1.05 -2.12 -6.67
C LEU A 79 -1.50 -1.67 -5.28
N VAL A 80 -0.82 -2.13 -4.23
CA VAL A 80 -0.96 -1.63 -2.88
C VAL A 80 0.30 -0.85 -2.49
N ASN A 81 0.20 0.48 -2.40
CA ASN A 81 1.23 1.36 -1.87
C ASN A 81 1.17 1.34 -0.34
N HIS A 82 1.97 0.49 0.30
CA HIS A 82 1.97 0.27 1.74
C HIS A 82 3.25 0.75 2.44
N ALA A 83 4.32 0.99 1.68
CA ALA A 83 5.59 1.43 2.24
C ALA A 83 5.47 2.75 3.01
N SER A 84 6.17 2.82 4.13
CA SER A 84 6.27 4.01 4.97
C SER A 84 7.60 4.04 5.71
N ALA A 85 8.13 5.23 5.92
CA ALA A 85 9.22 5.50 6.85
C ALA A 85 8.66 6.45 7.91
N ALA A 86 8.25 5.90 9.05
CA ALA A 86 7.71 6.68 10.15
C ALA A 86 8.81 7.05 11.13
N GLY A 87 8.93 8.36 11.42
CA GLY A 87 9.63 8.87 12.59
C GLY A 87 8.62 9.61 13.47
N TRP A 88 8.55 9.24 14.73
CA TRP A 88 7.75 9.94 15.75
C TRP A 88 8.64 10.96 16.44
N THR A 89 8.92 12.09 15.76
CA THR A 89 9.78 13.17 16.25
C THR A 89 9.14 14.53 15.96
N GLY A 90 9.32 15.47 16.90
CA GLY A 90 8.84 16.84 16.80
C GLY A 90 9.67 17.68 15.83
N LEU A 91 9.21 18.91 15.57
CA LEU A 91 9.83 19.81 14.58
C LEU A 91 11.32 20.05 14.83
N MET A 92 11.71 20.24 16.07
CA MET A 92 13.09 20.57 16.44
C MET A 92 14.01 19.36 16.57
N ASP A 93 13.42 18.17 16.70
CA ASP A 93 14.13 16.90 16.88
C ASP A 93 14.18 16.04 15.61
N THR A 94 13.48 16.46 14.56
CA THR A 94 13.51 15.80 13.24
C THR A 94 14.70 16.32 12.45
N ASP A 95 15.68 15.46 12.17
CA ASP A 95 16.74 15.79 11.24
C ASP A 95 16.25 15.78 9.78
N LEU A 96 17.00 16.45 8.90
CA LEU A 96 16.62 16.61 7.51
C LEU A 96 16.56 15.25 6.78
N ASP A 97 17.50 14.33 7.07
CA ASP A 97 17.56 13.02 6.42
C ASP A 97 16.33 12.17 6.80
N ALA A 98 15.85 12.25 8.05
CA ALA A 98 14.63 11.56 8.50
C ALA A 98 13.38 12.17 7.84
N PHE A 99 13.34 13.50 7.69
CA PHE A 99 12.24 14.19 7.00
C PHE A 99 12.20 13.81 5.51
N ASP A 100 13.34 13.88 4.83
CA ASP A 100 13.46 13.54 3.41
C ASP A 100 13.10 12.06 3.18
N ARG A 101 13.57 11.15 4.04
CA ARG A 101 13.22 9.73 3.98
C ARG A 101 11.73 9.47 4.11
N ALA A 102 11.03 10.21 4.97
CA ALA A 102 9.58 10.09 5.10
C ALA A 102 8.87 10.44 3.78
N TYR A 103 9.34 11.47 3.07
CA TYR A 103 8.86 11.84 1.74
C TYR A 103 9.21 10.80 0.69
N GLU A 104 10.46 10.35 0.65
CA GLU A 104 10.98 9.43 -0.38
C GLU A 104 10.31 8.07 -0.33
N VAL A 105 10.17 7.49 0.86
CA VAL A 105 9.58 6.14 1.05
C VAL A 105 8.05 6.19 1.11
N GLY A 106 7.46 7.34 1.43
CA GLY A 106 6.01 7.56 1.44
C GLY A 106 5.48 7.99 0.07
N PRO A 107 5.10 9.26 -0.08
CA PRO A 107 4.40 9.73 -1.29
C PRO A 107 5.23 9.60 -2.58
N ARG A 108 6.55 9.82 -2.54
CA ARG A 108 7.39 9.68 -3.72
C ARG A 108 7.49 8.22 -4.20
N ALA A 109 7.67 7.27 -3.30
CA ALA A 109 7.64 5.85 -3.64
C ALA A 109 6.28 5.43 -4.20
N GLY A 110 5.17 5.88 -3.57
CA GLY A 110 3.83 5.67 -4.08
C GLY A 110 3.64 6.20 -5.51
N PHE A 111 4.17 7.38 -5.81
CA PHE A 111 4.18 7.94 -7.17
C PHE A 111 4.97 7.07 -8.15
N LEU A 112 6.18 6.62 -7.79
CA LEU A 112 7.03 5.80 -8.65
C LEU A 112 6.37 4.45 -8.95
N CYS A 113 5.90 3.73 -7.92
CA CYS A 113 5.22 2.45 -8.09
C CYS A 113 3.93 2.58 -8.91
N SER A 114 3.15 3.64 -8.66
CA SER A 114 1.91 3.87 -9.42
C SER A 114 2.18 4.13 -10.90
N ARG A 115 3.25 4.86 -11.23
CA ARG A 115 3.65 5.05 -12.64
C ARG A 115 3.97 3.74 -13.34
N GLU A 116 4.61 2.80 -12.66
CA GLU A 116 4.89 1.48 -13.22
C GLU A 116 3.60 0.67 -13.41
N ALA A 117 2.74 0.59 -12.40
CA ALA A 117 1.49 -0.14 -12.50
C ALA A 117 0.54 0.43 -13.57
N VAL A 118 0.43 1.75 -13.68
CA VAL A 118 -0.44 2.41 -14.68
C VAL A 118 -0.02 2.10 -16.11
N LYS A 119 1.27 1.86 -16.39
CA LYS A 119 1.71 1.42 -17.73
C LYS A 119 1.04 0.11 -18.12
N ASP A 120 0.99 -0.85 -17.20
CA ASP A 120 0.39 -2.17 -17.41
C ASP A 120 -1.14 -2.08 -17.49
N MET A 121 -1.76 -1.36 -16.55
CA MET A 121 -3.21 -1.16 -16.50
C MET A 121 -3.75 -0.50 -17.75
N ARG A 122 -3.04 0.50 -18.31
CA ARG A 122 -3.42 1.13 -19.59
C ARG A 122 -3.25 0.19 -20.78
N ALA A 123 -2.24 -0.67 -20.76
CA ALA A 123 -2.00 -1.64 -21.84
C ALA A 123 -3.02 -2.78 -21.84
N GLY A 124 -3.57 -3.15 -20.69
CA GLY A 124 -4.56 -4.20 -20.50
C GLY A 124 -6.02 -3.73 -20.54
N ALA A 125 -6.26 -2.41 -20.66
CA ALA A 125 -7.60 -1.84 -20.60
C ALA A 125 -8.49 -2.31 -21.76
N ASP A 126 -9.47 -3.14 -21.45
CA ASP A 126 -10.60 -3.45 -22.35
C ASP A 126 -11.68 -2.35 -22.20
N ASN A 127 -12.40 -2.06 -23.29
CA ASN A 127 -13.34 -0.93 -23.37
C ASN A 127 -14.51 -0.96 -22.36
N ASP A 128 -14.74 -2.06 -21.65
CA ASP A 128 -15.91 -2.29 -20.78
C ASP A 128 -15.59 -2.70 -19.33
N GLY A 129 -14.31 -2.78 -18.91
CA GLY A 129 -13.92 -3.31 -17.61
C GLY A 129 -13.16 -2.33 -16.70
N THR A 130 -12.89 -2.76 -15.47
CA THR A 130 -11.89 -2.14 -14.59
C THR A 130 -10.50 -2.48 -15.15
N ALA A 131 -9.72 -1.45 -15.47
CA ALA A 131 -8.37 -1.63 -15.99
C ALA A 131 -7.34 -1.97 -14.90
N GLY A 132 -7.66 -1.63 -13.65
CA GLY A 132 -6.82 -1.94 -12.49
C GLY A 132 -7.25 -1.20 -11.22
N THR A 133 -6.59 -1.53 -10.10
CA THR A 133 -6.85 -0.89 -8.80
C THR A 133 -5.56 -0.50 -8.12
N ILE A 134 -5.49 0.73 -7.60
CA ILE A 134 -4.36 1.25 -6.82
C ILE A 134 -4.87 1.65 -5.44
N VAL A 135 -4.31 1.07 -4.38
CA VAL A 135 -4.65 1.39 -2.99
C VAL A 135 -3.46 2.05 -2.30
N PHE A 136 -3.71 3.18 -1.64
CA PHE A 136 -2.73 3.84 -0.78
C PHE A 136 -3.06 3.59 0.69
N THR A 137 -2.10 3.09 1.45
CA THR A 137 -2.21 2.95 2.90
C THR A 137 -1.96 4.28 3.58
N GLY A 138 -3.02 4.88 4.07
CA GLY A 138 -3.01 6.07 4.91
C GLY A 138 -2.77 5.76 6.39
N ALA A 139 -3.09 6.74 7.21
CA ALA A 139 -3.09 6.68 8.66
C ALA A 139 -3.91 7.87 9.21
N THR A 140 -4.19 7.92 10.51
CA THR A 140 -4.73 9.12 11.19
C THR A 140 -4.04 10.40 10.74
N THR A 141 -2.70 10.34 10.60
CA THR A 141 -1.86 11.47 10.19
C THR A 141 -2.04 11.88 8.72
N ALA A 142 -2.86 11.19 7.94
CA ALA A 142 -3.25 11.63 6.60
C ALA A 142 -4.42 12.64 6.61
N VAL A 143 -5.19 12.68 7.70
CA VAL A 143 -6.38 13.54 7.83
C VAL A 143 -6.24 14.57 8.94
N ARG A 144 -5.37 14.35 9.91
CA ARG A 144 -5.06 15.32 10.97
C ARG A 144 -3.59 15.17 11.40
N GLY A 145 -2.83 16.28 11.38
CA GLY A 145 -1.45 16.29 11.87
C GLY A 145 -1.38 15.94 13.35
N ARG A 146 -0.33 15.24 13.75
CA ARG A 146 -0.08 14.89 15.16
C ARG A 146 1.19 15.56 15.67
N GLU A 147 1.14 16.03 16.91
CA GLU A 147 2.32 16.44 17.65
C GLU A 147 3.34 15.28 17.70
N GLY A 148 4.62 15.59 17.55
CA GLY A 148 5.67 14.57 17.55
C GLY A 148 5.71 13.68 16.31
N ALA A 149 5.07 14.05 15.20
CA ALA A 149 5.02 13.25 13.97
C ALA A 149 5.11 14.12 12.70
N VAL A 150 6.02 15.09 12.68
CA VAL A 150 6.04 16.11 11.62
C VAL A 150 6.33 15.52 10.23
N GLY A 151 7.35 14.68 10.11
CA GLY A 151 7.69 14.02 8.85
C GLY A 151 6.64 12.99 8.42
N PHE A 152 6.12 12.21 9.37
CA PHE A 152 5.09 11.21 9.09
C PHE A 152 3.76 11.85 8.66
N SER A 153 3.34 12.94 9.33
CA SER A 153 2.14 13.70 8.94
C SER A 153 2.29 14.27 7.53
N MET A 154 3.42 14.92 7.23
CA MET A 154 3.70 15.45 5.89
C MET A 154 3.60 14.34 4.82
N ALA A 155 4.24 13.19 5.07
CA ALA A 155 4.25 12.09 4.11
C ALA A 155 2.86 11.49 3.88
N LYS A 156 2.06 11.30 4.96
CA LYS A 156 0.72 10.72 4.84
C LYS A 156 -0.29 11.69 4.21
N PHE A 157 -0.24 13.00 4.50
CA PHE A 157 -1.01 14.00 3.76
C PHE A 157 -0.61 14.05 2.29
N GLY A 158 0.70 13.96 1.99
CA GLY A 158 1.20 13.90 0.63
C GLY A 158 0.69 12.70 -0.15
N ALA A 159 0.70 11.51 0.46
CA ALA A 159 0.15 10.29 -0.15
C ALA A 159 -1.36 10.39 -0.41
N ARG A 160 -2.13 10.97 0.53
CA ARG A 160 -3.57 11.22 0.36
C ARG A 160 -3.83 12.17 -0.81
N GLY A 161 -3.13 13.31 -0.87
CA GLY A 161 -3.28 14.27 -1.97
C GLY A 161 -2.92 13.67 -3.33
N LEU A 162 -1.90 12.82 -3.37
CA LEU A 162 -1.51 12.06 -4.57
C LEU A 162 -2.63 11.11 -5.00
N ALA A 163 -3.15 10.29 -4.08
CA ALA A 163 -4.25 9.36 -4.35
C ALA A 163 -5.50 10.09 -4.87
N GLU A 164 -5.90 11.20 -4.24
CA GLU A 164 -7.04 12.00 -4.67
C GLU A 164 -6.88 12.59 -6.08
N SER A 165 -5.67 13.06 -6.44
CA SER A 165 -5.37 13.58 -7.76
C SER A 165 -5.44 12.46 -8.80
N MET A 166 -4.79 11.33 -8.52
CA MET A 166 -4.78 10.16 -9.41
C MET A 166 -6.17 9.58 -9.62
N ALA A 167 -7.02 9.51 -8.59
CA ALA A 167 -8.38 9.02 -8.71
C ALA A 167 -9.20 9.83 -9.73
N ARG A 168 -9.03 11.16 -9.75
CA ARG A 168 -9.71 12.05 -10.71
C ARG A 168 -9.17 11.92 -12.12
N GLU A 169 -7.86 11.71 -12.25
CA GLU A 169 -7.20 11.58 -13.56
C GLU A 169 -7.47 10.21 -14.18
N LEU A 170 -7.30 9.13 -13.41
CA LEU A 170 -7.28 7.76 -13.90
C LEU A 170 -8.66 7.07 -13.87
N GLY A 171 -9.59 7.57 -13.06
CA GLY A 171 -10.96 7.03 -12.96
C GLY A 171 -11.68 6.96 -14.32
N PRO A 172 -11.65 8.00 -15.17
CA PRO A 172 -12.21 7.93 -16.53
C PRO A 172 -11.58 6.84 -17.42
N GLU A 173 -10.34 6.45 -17.13
CA GLU A 173 -9.61 5.39 -17.83
C GLU A 173 -9.91 3.98 -17.29
N GLY A 174 -10.79 3.85 -16.29
CA GLY A 174 -11.15 2.56 -15.69
C GLY A 174 -10.17 2.10 -14.60
N ILE A 175 -9.30 2.96 -14.08
CA ILE A 175 -8.38 2.63 -12.99
C ILE A 175 -8.93 3.18 -11.67
N HIS A 176 -9.27 2.27 -10.76
CA HIS A 176 -9.73 2.62 -9.42
C HIS A 176 -8.55 3.04 -8.53
N VAL A 177 -8.61 4.21 -7.92
CA VAL A 177 -7.61 4.65 -6.94
C VAL A 177 -8.30 4.97 -5.62
N ALA A 178 -7.91 4.28 -4.56
CA ALA A 178 -8.46 4.45 -3.23
C ALA A 178 -7.36 4.77 -2.19
N HIS A 179 -7.72 5.57 -1.18
CA HIS A 179 -6.91 5.87 -0.02
C HIS A 179 -7.57 5.29 1.23
N VAL A 180 -6.84 4.47 2.00
CA VAL A 180 -7.35 3.85 3.23
C VAL A 180 -6.72 4.52 4.43
N VAL A 181 -7.53 5.23 5.21
CA VAL A 181 -7.12 5.80 6.50
C VAL A 181 -7.17 4.69 7.56
N ILE A 182 -6.00 4.33 8.10
CA ILE A 182 -5.91 3.45 9.26
C ILE A 182 -5.86 4.35 10.50
N ASP A 183 -7.00 4.54 11.16
CA ASP A 183 -7.13 5.42 12.32
C ASP A 183 -7.06 4.60 13.62
N GLY A 184 -5.86 4.27 14.03
CA GLY A 184 -5.55 3.50 15.23
C GLY A 184 -4.24 2.71 15.09
N GLY A 185 -3.87 2.00 16.15
CA GLY A 185 -2.77 1.03 16.14
C GLY A 185 -3.18 -0.25 15.41
N ILE A 186 -2.23 -0.91 14.75
CA ILE A 186 -2.45 -2.23 14.14
C ILE A 186 -1.86 -3.29 15.06
N LEU A 187 -2.59 -4.36 15.35
CA LEU A 187 -2.12 -5.49 16.13
C LEU A 187 -1.13 -6.32 15.29
N THR A 188 0.14 -5.89 15.30
CA THR A 188 1.20 -6.57 14.55
C THR A 188 1.99 -7.53 15.45
N PRO A 189 2.71 -8.52 14.88
CA PRO A 189 3.59 -9.38 15.67
C PRO A 189 4.55 -8.56 16.54
N GLY A 190 4.58 -8.85 17.85
CA GLY A 190 5.40 -8.13 18.83
C GLY A 190 4.69 -7.00 19.58
N VAL A 191 3.45 -6.68 19.24
CA VAL A 191 2.59 -5.82 20.08
C VAL A 191 2.02 -6.68 21.21
N GLU A 192 2.44 -6.39 22.44
CA GLU A 192 1.86 -6.98 23.65
C GLU A 192 0.88 -5.96 24.26
N THR A 193 -0.38 -6.36 24.45
CA THR A 193 -1.43 -5.49 24.99
C THR A 193 -2.46 -6.27 25.77
N ASP A 194 -2.97 -5.67 26.85
CA ASP A 194 -4.10 -6.18 27.61
C ASP A 194 -5.46 -5.68 27.05
N THR A 195 -5.43 -4.79 26.04
CA THR A 195 -6.60 -4.16 25.41
C THR A 195 -6.55 -4.32 23.88
N PRO A 196 -6.63 -5.56 23.35
CA PRO A 196 -6.56 -5.81 21.91
C PRO A 196 -7.68 -5.13 21.12
N GLU A 197 -8.81 -4.83 21.74
CA GLU A 197 -9.94 -4.09 21.18
C GLU A 197 -9.63 -2.64 20.78
N GLU A 198 -8.54 -2.06 21.31
CA GLU A 198 -8.04 -0.73 20.94
C GLU A 198 -7.18 -0.76 19.65
N TYR A 199 -6.95 -1.94 19.09
CA TYR A 199 -6.14 -2.14 17.89
C TYR A 199 -6.98 -2.69 16.74
N LEU A 200 -6.56 -2.33 15.53
CA LEU A 200 -7.10 -2.96 14.31
C LEU A 200 -6.42 -4.32 14.09
N ASP A 201 -7.24 -5.31 13.76
CA ASP A 201 -6.76 -6.59 13.27
C ASP A 201 -6.27 -6.45 11.81
N PRO A 202 -5.00 -6.80 11.51
CA PRO A 202 -4.45 -6.69 10.16
C PRO A 202 -5.19 -7.55 9.13
N ASP A 203 -5.79 -8.69 9.51
CA ASP A 203 -6.55 -9.53 8.59
C ASP A 203 -7.91 -8.88 8.25
N ALA A 204 -8.58 -8.25 9.20
CA ALA A 204 -9.80 -7.48 8.96
C ALA A 204 -9.55 -6.25 8.08
N ILE A 205 -8.38 -5.60 8.23
CA ILE A 205 -7.96 -4.54 7.31
C ILE A 205 -7.75 -5.12 5.90
N ALA A 206 -7.07 -6.25 5.77
CA ALA A 206 -6.79 -6.89 4.48
C ALA A 206 -8.09 -7.29 3.74
N ASP A 207 -9.13 -7.73 4.44
CA ASP A 207 -10.47 -7.95 3.88
C ASP A 207 -11.06 -6.67 3.27
N SER A 208 -10.87 -5.55 3.95
CA SER A 208 -11.32 -4.24 3.44
C SER A 208 -10.56 -3.82 2.17
N TYR A 209 -9.26 -4.12 2.07
CA TYR A 209 -8.48 -3.88 0.84
C TYR A 209 -8.98 -4.73 -0.32
N TRP A 210 -9.27 -6.02 -0.07
CA TRP A 210 -9.84 -6.88 -1.10
C TRP A 210 -11.22 -6.40 -1.55
N HIS A 211 -12.05 -5.92 -0.63
CA HIS A 211 -13.34 -5.32 -0.98
C HIS A 211 -13.19 -4.13 -1.95
N LEU A 212 -12.19 -3.27 -1.77
CA LEU A 212 -11.91 -2.16 -2.70
C LEU A 212 -11.58 -2.65 -4.11
N VAL A 213 -10.83 -3.75 -4.23
CA VAL A 213 -10.47 -4.35 -5.53
C VAL A 213 -11.71 -4.88 -6.27
N GLN A 214 -12.71 -5.38 -5.53
CA GLN A 214 -13.92 -5.98 -6.10
C GLN A 214 -15.05 -4.99 -6.38
N GLN A 215 -14.90 -3.71 -6.08
CA GLN A 215 -15.97 -2.73 -6.23
C GLN A 215 -16.38 -2.52 -7.68
N ASP A 216 -17.70 -2.46 -7.90
CA ASP A 216 -18.26 -2.05 -9.17
C ASP A 216 -17.87 -0.59 -9.49
N ARG A 217 -17.46 -0.33 -10.74
CA ARG A 217 -16.99 0.98 -11.21
C ARG A 217 -18.00 2.11 -11.04
N SER A 218 -19.30 1.79 -10.94
CA SER A 218 -20.34 2.79 -10.69
C SER A 218 -20.37 3.33 -9.26
N ALA A 219 -19.63 2.68 -8.33
CA ALA A 219 -19.66 3.00 -6.90
C ALA A 219 -18.26 2.83 -6.24
N TRP A 220 -17.22 3.34 -6.85
CA TRP A 220 -15.87 3.27 -6.33
C TRP A 220 -15.66 4.16 -5.09
N THR A 221 -15.00 3.61 -4.10
CA THR A 221 -14.58 4.33 -2.90
C THR A 221 -13.32 5.14 -3.19
N LEU A 222 -13.35 6.44 -2.93
CA LEU A 222 -12.15 7.29 -2.97
C LEU A 222 -11.36 7.21 -1.66
N GLU A 223 -12.07 7.29 -0.53
CA GLU A 223 -11.45 7.22 0.80
C GLU A 223 -12.24 6.30 1.72
N LEU A 224 -11.54 5.40 2.39
CA LEU A 224 -12.08 4.48 3.38
C LEU A 224 -11.41 4.73 4.72
N ASP A 225 -12.18 4.92 5.77
CA ASP A 225 -11.70 5.12 7.14
C ASP A 225 -11.95 3.83 7.94
N LEU A 226 -10.88 3.26 8.48
CA LEU A 226 -10.90 2.06 9.31
C LEU A 226 -10.34 2.37 10.70
N ARG A 227 -11.09 1.99 11.73
CA ARG A 227 -10.71 2.21 13.13
C ARG A 227 -11.24 1.12 14.05
N PRO A 228 -10.63 0.92 15.23
CA PRO A 228 -11.25 0.12 16.27
C PRO A 228 -12.59 0.74 16.70
N HIS A 229 -13.54 -0.11 17.08
CA HIS A 229 -14.89 0.36 17.46
C HIS A 229 -14.90 1.24 18.75
N VAL A 230 -13.80 1.22 19.49
CA VAL A 230 -13.59 2.01 20.72
C VAL A 230 -12.75 3.27 20.50
N GLU A 231 -12.29 3.54 19.27
CA GLU A 231 -11.48 4.74 18.96
C GLU A 231 -12.31 6.01 19.11
N ASP A 232 -11.76 7.00 19.81
CA ASP A 232 -12.39 8.31 19.98
C ASP A 232 -12.30 9.16 18.71
N PHE A 233 -13.37 9.90 18.41
CA PHE A 233 -13.49 10.78 17.23
C PHE A 233 -12.93 12.18 17.47
#